data_bf93ee698481c890dedaa90323088898
#
_entry.id   bf93ee698481c890dedaa90323088898
#
_cell.length_a   1.000
_cell.length_b   1.000
_cell.length_c   1.000
_cell.angle_alpha   90.00
_cell.angle_beta   90.00
_cell.angle_gamma   90.00
#
_symmetry.space_group_name_H-M   'P 1'
#
loop_
_entity.id
_entity.type
_entity.pdbx_description
1 polymer ?
#
loop_
_entity_poly.entity_id
_entity_poly.type
_entity_poly.pdbx_seq_one_letter_code
_entity_poly.pdbx_strand_id
1 'polypeptide(L)'
;MTVLVTGANGFVGGAVVACLARDSTTRVRAAVRRSSVTAAMTGDVVPVDELDMNTDWRQAVQGCHTVVHAAARVHMMQDGGRDSLTLYRAVNVGGTLALARQAAAAGARRFVFLSSIKVNGESTSARRPFRADDAPAPVDPYGVSKAEAEDGLRTLGLLLGLEVVIIRPVLVYGPGVKANFDAMLRWVQRGVPLPFALVRNCRSLVALDNLVDLVRCVITHPAAQGQTFLVSDGDDVSTAELLRRCARAMDTKARLLPVPLALLRTGARLLGRGAAAQRLLGDLQVDISPTRERLGWTPVVTMPDALRQTAMALRARRRP
;
A
#
# COMPACT_ATOMS: atom_id res chain seq x y z
N MET A 1 -19.97 -4.76 14.64
CA MET A 1 -20.07 -5.11 13.19
C MET A 1 -18.95 -6.11 12.85
N THR A 2 -19.12 -6.97 11.82
CA THR A 2 -18.06 -7.92 11.41
C THR A 2 -17.35 -7.41 10.16
N VAL A 3 -16.00 -7.35 10.21
CA VAL A 3 -15.14 -6.90 9.12
C VAL A 3 -14.22 -8.05 8.71
N LEU A 4 -14.29 -8.46 7.45
CA LEU A 4 -13.32 -9.38 6.84
C LEU A 4 -12.10 -8.59 6.37
N VAL A 5 -10.91 -9.03 6.74
CA VAL A 5 -9.65 -8.47 6.22
C VAL A 5 -8.92 -9.57 5.47
N THR A 6 -8.67 -9.39 4.17
CA THR A 6 -7.84 -10.32 3.39
C THR A 6 -6.39 -9.87 3.36
N GLY A 7 -5.46 -10.81 3.12
CA GLY A 7 -4.04 -10.51 3.24
C GLY A 7 -3.64 -10.17 4.68
N ALA A 8 -4.34 -10.74 5.64
CA ALA A 8 -4.25 -10.42 7.07
C ALA A 8 -2.87 -10.74 7.69
N ASN A 9 -2.05 -11.58 7.06
CA ASN A 9 -0.65 -11.83 7.43
C ASN A 9 0.36 -10.95 6.68
N GLY A 10 -0.13 -10.05 5.81
CA GLY A 10 0.69 -9.09 5.07
C GLY A 10 1.04 -7.84 5.88
N PHE A 11 1.91 -6.99 5.32
CA PHE A 11 2.37 -5.76 5.96
C PHE A 11 1.22 -4.80 6.31
N VAL A 12 0.34 -4.50 5.37
CA VAL A 12 -0.81 -3.60 5.61
C VAL A 12 -1.97 -4.35 6.25
N GLY A 13 -2.35 -5.52 5.70
CA GLY A 13 -3.50 -6.28 6.22
C GLY A 13 -3.35 -6.68 7.68
N GLY A 14 -2.15 -7.10 8.11
CA GLY A 14 -1.87 -7.42 9.51
C GLY A 14 -2.01 -6.21 10.43
N ALA A 15 -1.56 -5.04 9.99
CA ALA A 15 -1.72 -3.80 10.75
C ALA A 15 -3.19 -3.36 10.84
N VAL A 16 -3.98 -3.55 9.77
CA VAL A 16 -5.44 -3.30 9.79
C VAL A 16 -6.12 -4.23 10.78
N VAL A 17 -5.81 -5.54 10.76
CA VAL A 17 -6.35 -6.50 11.76
C VAL A 17 -6.01 -6.07 13.17
N ALA A 18 -4.75 -5.74 13.44
CA ALA A 18 -4.31 -5.31 14.77
C ALA A 18 -4.97 -4.00 15.24
N CYS A 19 -5.23 -3.08 14.33
CA CYS A 19 -5.93 -1.83 14.64
C CYS A 19 -7.41 -2.08 14.97
N LEU A 20 -8.11 -2.79 14.11
CA LEU A 20 -9.55 -3.05 14.27
C LEU A 20 -9.86 -3.95 15.46
N ALA A 21 -8.96 -4.86 15.81
CA ALA A 21 -9.12 -5.74 16.99
C ALA A 21 -9.05 -5.00 18.35
N ARG A 22 -8.59 -3.74 18.36
CA ARG A 22 -8.61 -2.89 19.56
C ARG A 22 -9.98 -2.29 19.85
N ASP A 23 -10.86 -2.30 18.87
CA ASP A 23 -12.23 -1.80 18.99
C ASP A 23 -13.17 -2.96 19.38
N SER A 24 -13.66 -2.95 20.60
CA SER A 24 -14.57 -3.98 21.14
C SER A 24 -15.89 -4.08 20.39
N THR A 25 -16.28 -3.08 19.62
CA THR A 25 -17.52 -3.06 18.83
C THR A 25 -17.37 -3.71 17.46
N THR A 26 -16.12 -3.99 17.06
CA THR A 26 -15.77 -4.56 15.76
C THR A 26 -15.20 -5.97 15.90
N ARG A 27 -15.93 -6.96 15.36
CA ARG A 27 -15.40 -8.31 15.18
C ARG A 27 -14.58 -8.37 13.90
N VAL A 28 -13.31 -8.71 14.02
CA VAL A 28 -12.39 -8.83 12.89
C VAL A 28 -12.23 -10.30 12.50
N ARG A 29 -12.48 -10.61 11.24
CA ARG A 29 -12.18 -11.89 10.63
C ARG A 29 -10.98 -11.76 9.72
N ALA A 30 -9.94 -12.54 9.96
CA ALA A 30 -8.68 -12.51 9.23
C ALA A 30 -8.63 -13.65 8.19
N ALA A 31 -8.74 -13.31 6.90
CA ALA A 31 -8.51 -14.30 5.85
C ALA A 31 -7.03 -14.39 5.50
N VAL A 32 -6.47 -15.57 5.62
CA VAL A 32 -5.06 -15.88 5.31
C VAL A 32 -4.96 -17.06 4.38
N ARG A 33 -3.92 -17.11 3.56
CA ARG A 33 -3.69 -18.29 2.72
C ARG A 33 -3.47 -19.52 3.61
N ARG A 34 -4.09 -20.65 3.25
CA ARG A 34 -3.99 -21.92 3.98
C ARG A 34 -2.54 -22.31 4.27
N SER A 35 -1.65 -22.13 3.28
CA SER A 35 -0.21 -22.39 3.41
C SER A 35 0.53 -21.45 4.39
N SER A 36 -0.12 -20.36 4.82
CA SER A 36 0.45 -19.36 5.71
C SER A 36 -0.15 -19.36 7.11
N VAL A 37 -1.07 -20.28 7.41
CA VAL A 37 -1.66 -20.43 8.74
C VAL A 37 -0.61 -20.99 9.70
N THR A 38 -0.46 -20.35 10.87
CA THR A 38 0.43 -20.81 11.93
C THR A 38 -0.31 -20.90 13.25
N ALA A 39 0.15 -21.77 14.16
CA ALA A 39 -0.43 -21.93 15.50
C ALA A 39 -0.38 -20.63 16.36
N ALA A 40 0.48 -19.68 16.00
CA ALA A 40 0.57 -18.39 16.68
C ALA A 40 -0.53 -17.39 16.30
N MET A 41 -1.34 -17.70 15.27
CA MET A 41 -2.45 -16.82 14.87
C MET A 41 -3.61 -17.00 15.84
N THR A 42 -4.08 -15.91 16.43
CA THR A 42 -5.21 -15.86 17.37
C THR A 42 -6.39 -15.10 16.75
N GLY A 43 -7.59 -15.35 17.28
CA GLY A 43 -8.83 -14.69 16.84
C GLY A 43 -9.59 -15.46 15.75
N ASP A 44 -10.50 -14.78 15.07
CA ASP A 44 -11.35 -15.35 13.98
C ASP A 44 -10.52 -15.44 12.68
N VAL A 45 -9.72 -16.50 12.54
CA VAL A 45 -8.86 -16.74 11.38
C VAL A 45 -9.52 -17.75 10.44
N VAL A 46 -9.70 -17.36 9.18
CA VAL A 46 -10.25 -18.22 8.13
C VAL A 46 -9.17 -18.54 7.10
N PRO A 47 -8.76 -19.81 6.96
CA PRO A 47 -7.86 -20.22 5.89
C PRO A 47 -8.59 -20.21 4.55
N VAL A 48 -7.97 -19.58 3.56
CA VAL A 48 -8.43 -19.54 2.18
C VAL A 48 -7.37 -20.13 1.25
N ASP A 49 -7.79 -20.60 0.09
CA ASP A 49 -6.88 -21.10 -0.92
C ASP A 49 -6.14 -19.96 -1.65
N GLU A 50 -5.37 -20.26 -2.68
CA GLU A 50 -4.71 -19.23 -3.49
C GLU A 50 -5.76 -18.28 -4.07
N LEU A 51 -5.41 -16.99 -4.09
CA LEU A 51 -6.31 -15.94 -4.56
C LEU A 51 -6.40 -15.98 -6.08
N ASP A 52 -7.54 -16.42 -6.61
CA ASP A 52 -7.90 -16.42 -8.02
C ASP A 52 -9.42 -16.30 -8.20
N MET A 53 -9.87 -16.44 -9.45
CA MET A 53 -11.31 -16.37 -9.78
C MET A 53 -12.15 -17.53 -9.22
N ASN A 54 -11.53 -18.65 -8.83
CA ASN A 54 -12.20 -19.85 -8.33
C ASN A 54 -12.15 -19.95 -6.80
N THR A 55 -11.48 -19.04 -6.12
CA THR A 55 -11.35 -19.07 -4.66
C THR A 55 -12.72 -19.06 -3.99
N ASP A 56 -12.98 -20.04 -3.13
CA ASP A 56 -14.20 -20.10 -2.32
C ASP A 56 -14.10 -19.21 -1.07
N TRP A 57 -14.87 -18.14 -1.08
CA TRP A 57 -14.93 -17.16 0.00
C TRP A 57 -16.14 -17.33 0.93
N ARG A 58 -17.07 -18.25 0.63
CA ARG A 58 -18.36 -18.37 1.32
C ARG A 58 -18.21 -18.41 2.84
N GLN A 59 -17.28 -19.23 3.35
CA GLN A 59 -17.02 -19.31 4.79
C GLN A 59 -16.44 -17.97 5.34
N ALA A 60 -15.56 -17.34 4.60
CA ALA A 60 -14.89 -16.12 5.03
C ALA A 60 -15.84 -14.91 5.06
N VAL A 61 -16.75 -14.80 4.08
CA VAL A 61 -17.66 -13.65 3.96
C VAL A 61 -18.95 -13.79 4.77
N GLN A 62 -19.26 -14.98 5.29
CA GLN A 62 -20.52 -15.24 6.00
C GLN A 62 -20.70 -14.30 7.20
N GLY A 63 -21.79 -13.51 7.21
CA GLY A 63 -22.13 -12.57 8.27
C GLY A 63 -21.18 -11.34 8.34
N CYS A 64 -20.35 -11.12 7.34
CA CYS A 64 -19.52 -9.92 7.26
C CYS A 64 -20.30 -8.73 6.70
N HIS A 65 -20.18 -7.57 7.35
CA HIS A 65 -20.78 -6.32 6.89
C HIS A 65 -19.87 -5.57 5.91
N THR A 66 -18.56 -5.68 6.13
CA THR A 66 -17.54 -4.97 5.35
C THR A 66 -16.39 -5.91 5.03
N VAL A 67 -15.85 -5.79 3.82
CA VAL A 67 -14.62 -6.45 3.40
C VAL A 67 -13.54 -5.40 3.20
N VAL A 68 -12.37 -5.59 3.83
CA VAL A 68 -11.14 -4.84 3.55
C VAL A 68 -10.21 -5.76 2.77
N HIS A 69 -10.07 -5.49 1.48
CA HIS A 69 -9.28 -6.33 0.59
C HIS A 69 -7.86 -5.79 0.44
N ALA A 70 -6.93 -6.33 1.26
CA ALA A 70 -5.51 -5.99 1.24
C ALA A 70 -4.63 -7.08 0.59
N ALA A 71 -5.22 -8.21 0.22
CA ALA A 71 -4.50 -9.27 -0.50
C ALA A 71 -4.23 -8.84 -1.95
N ALA A 72 -3.03 -9.06 -2.42
CA ALA A 72 -2.65 -8.87 -3.81
C ALA A 72 -1.38 -9.64 -4.14
N ARG A 73 -1.21 -10.01 -5.41
CA ARG A 73 0.11 -10.29 -5.97
C ARG A 73 0.82 -8.97 -6.15
N VAL A 74 1.92 -8.78 -5.42
CA VAL A 74 2.80 -7.61 -5.54
C VAL A 74 4.05 -7.96 -6.34
N HIS A 75 4.84 -6.95 -6.71
CA HIS A 75 6.03 -7.11 -7.54
C HIS A 75 6.97 -8.21 -7.03
N MET A 76 7.14 -9.26 -7.82
CA MET A 76 8.13 -10.33 -7.63
C MET A 76 9.32 -10.04 -8.55
N MET A 77 10.53 -9.97 -7.99
CA MET A 77 11.75 -9.61 -8.75
C MET A 77 12.11 -10.60 -9.87
N GLN A 78 11.42 -11.73 -9.95
CA GLN A 78 11.65 -12.80 -10.94
C GLN A 78 10.58 -12.85 -12.05
N ASP A 79 9.57 -11.99 -12.05
CA ASP A 79 8.47 -12.00 -13.03
C ASP A 79 8.84 -11.28 -14.35
N GLY A 80 10.05 -11.43 -14.87
CA GLY A 80 10.52 -10.78 -16.11
C GLY A 80 9.99 -11.38 -17.42
N GLY A 81 9.00 -12.27 -17.40
CA GLY A 81 8.45 -12.94 -18.57
C GLY A 81 7.17 -12.29 -19.12
N ARG A 82 6.82 -12.64 -20.40
CA ARG A 82 5.59 -12.19 -21.09
C ARG A 82 4.29 -12.53 -20.36
N ASP A 83 4.33 -13.51 -19.44
CA ASP A 83 3.16 -13.96 -18.67
C ASP A 83 2.89 -13.18 -17.38
N SER A 84 3.69 -12.17 -17.04
CA SER A 84 3.53 -11.47 -15.75
C SER A 84 2.16 -10.79 -15.61
N LEU A 85 1.65 -10.14 -16.68
CA LEU A 85 0.34 -9.48 -16.66
C LEU A 85 -0.80 -10.48 -16.46
N THR A 86 -0.75 -11.64 -17.10
CA THR A 86 -1.74 -12.73 -16.93
C THR A 86 -1.79 -13.18 -15.49
N LEU A 87 -0.65 -13.39 -14.84
CA LEU A 87 -0.58 -13.77 -13.43
C LEU A 87 -1.10 -12.67 -12.50
N TYR A 88 -0.81 -11.39 -12.80
CA TYR A 88 -1.38 -10.27 -12.05
C TYR A 88 -2.90 -10.18 -12.23
N ARG A 89 -3.42 -10.36 -13.44
CA ARG A 89 -4.86 -10.37 -13.73
C ARG A 89 -5.59 -11.50 -13.02
N ALA A 90 -5.05 -12.71 -13.04
CA ALA A 90 -5.66 -13.86 -12.37
C ALA A 90 -5.90 -13.56 -10.88
N VAL A 91 -4.87 -13.05 -10.19
CA VAL A 91 -4.92 -12.76 -8.75
C VAL A 91 -5.63 -11.43 -8.46
N ASN A 92 -5.12 -10.32 -9.03
CA ASN A 92 -5.54 -8.97 -8.63
C ASN A 92 -6.88 -8.55 -9.25
N VAL A 93 -7.27 -9.11 -10.40
CA VAL A 93 -8.57 -8.84 -11.02
C VAL A 93 -9.53 -10.00 -10.75
N GLY A 94 -9.26 -11.19 -11.25
CA GLY A 94 -10.14 -12.35 -11.12
C GLY A 94 -10.47 -12.64 -9.65
N GLY A 95 -9.45 -12.78 -8.80
CA GLY A 95 -9.61 -13.06 -7.38
C GLY A 95 -10.35 -11.95 -6.63
N THR A 96 -10.05 -10.68 -6.93
CA THR A 96 -10.75 -9.52 -6.32
C THR A 96 -12.23 -9.51 -6.68
N LEU A 97 -12.58 -9.69 -7.95
CA LEU A 97 -13.96 -9.67 -8.42
C LEU A 97 -14.76 -10.89 -7.93
N ALA A 98 -14.11 -12.06 -7.81
CA ALA A 98 -14.73 -13.25 -7.21
C ALA A 98 -15.07 -13.02 -5.73
N LEU A 99 -14.16 -12.44 -4.97
CA LEU A 99 -14.42 -12.04 -3.57
C LEU A 99 -15.57 -11.02 -3.48
N ALA A 100 -15.56 -9.98 -4.30
CA ALA A 100 -16.60 -8.94 -4.26
C ALA A 100 -18.00 -9.50 -4.56
N ARG A 101 -18.14 -10.40 -5.56
CA ARG A 101 -19.40 -11.08 -5.87
C ARG A 101 -19.90 -11.94 -4.70
N GLN A 102 -19.02 -12.75 -4.12
CA GLN A 102 -19.37 -13.62 -3.01
C GLN A 102 -19.68 -12.83 -1.74
N ALA A 103 -18.97 -11.72 -1.50
CA ALA A 103 -19.25 -10.83 -0.38
C ALA A 103 -20.63 -10.17 -0.51
N ALA A 104 -20.97 -9.64 -1.69
CA ALA A 104 -22.29 -9.08 -1.95
C ALA A 104 -23.41 -10.13 -1.81
N ALA A 105 -23.22 -11.33 -2.36
CA ALA A 105 -24.17 -12.45 -2.22
C ALA A 105 -24.38 -12.87 -0.75
N ALA A 106 -23.36 -12.71 0.10
CA ALA A 106 -23.45 -12.97 1.54
C ALA A 106 -24.00 -11.79 2.37
N GLY A 107 -24.40 -10.70 1.74
CA GLY A 107 -25.02 -9.53 2.37
C GLY A 107 -24.01 -8.48 2.88
N ALA A 108 -22.76 -8.53 2.47
CA ALA A 108 -21.82 -7.45 2.74
C ALA A 108 -22.27 -6.16 2.06
N ARG A 109 -22.19 -5.06 2.79
CA ARG A 109 -22.62 -3.73 2.29
C ARG A 109 -21.47 -2.93 1.70
N ARG A 110 -20.25 -3.06 2.24
CA ARG A 110 -19.10 -2.25 1.84
C ARG A 110 -17.89 -3.10 1.50
N PHE A 111 -17.20 -2.69 0.43
CA PHE A 111 -15.96 -3.30 -0.02
C PHE A 111 -14.86 -2.24 -0.13
N VAL A 112 -13.90 -2.26 0.78
CA VAL A 112 -12.74 -1.35 0.79
C VAL A 112 -11.59 -2.04 0.07
N PHE A 113 -11.19 -1.49 -1.07
CA PHE A 113 -10.13 -2.04 -1.91
C PHE A 113 -8.83 -1.26 -1.75
N LEU A 114 -7.77 -1.93 -1.30
CA LEU A 114 -6.42 -1.36 -1.31
C LEU A 114 -5.82 -1.49 -2.71
N SER A 115 -5.89 -0.40 -3.45
CA SER A 115 -5.30 -0.23 -4.77
C SER A 115 -3.84 0.29 -4.67
N SER A 116 -3.41 1.15 -5.56
CA SER A 116 -2.08 1.75 -5.58
C SER A 116 -2.08 3.06 -6.35
N ILE A 117 -1.21 3.99 -5.98
CA ILE A 117 -0.93 5.20 -6.77
C ILE A 117 -0.42 4.89 -8.18
N LYS A 118 0.08 3.67 -8.42
CA LYS A 118 0.51 3.23 -9.75
C LYS A 118 -0.61 3.19 -10.78
N VAL A 119 -1.86 3.23 -10.36
CA VAL A 119 -3.02 3.43 -11.25
C VAL A 119 -2.95 4.82 -11.88
N ASN A 120 -2.56 5.86 -11.13
CA ASN A 120 -2.40 7.21 -11.66
C ASN A 120 -1.13 7.36 -12.52
N GLY A 121 -0.08 6.60 -12.20
CA GLY A 121 1.21 6.64 -12.89
C GLY A 121 2.40 6.48 -11.95
N GLU A 122 3.62 6.67 -12.49
CA GLU A 122 4.86 6.48 -11.72
C GLU A 122 5.64 7.78 -11.49
N SER A 123 5.21 8.92 -12.04
CA SER A 123 5.92 10.19 -11.91
C SER A 123 5.00 11.40 -12.12
N THR A 124 5.21 12.42 -11.29
CA THR A 124 4.59 13.74 -11.42
C THR A 124 5.58 14.82 -11.88
N SER A 125 6.79 14.44 -12.33
CA SER A 125 7.80 15.39 -12.79
C SER A 125 7.24 16.33 -13.85
N ALA A 126 7.45 17.63 -13.65
CA ALA A 126 6.91 18.72 -14.49
C ALA A 126 5.36 18.78 -14.54
N ARG A 127 4.66 18.14 -13.63
CA ARG A 127 3.19 18.13 -13.53
C ARG A 127 2.73 18.52 -12.12
N ARG A 128 1.43 18.80 -12.00
CA ARG A 128 0.78 18.91 -10.69
C ARG A 128 0.77 17.55 -9.96
N PRO A 129 0.61 17.51 -8.63
CA PRO A 129 0.37 16.28 -7.88
C PRO A 129 -0.81 15.49 -8.46
N PHE A 130 -0.73 14.16 -8.41
CA PHE A 130 -1.84 13.29 -8.82
C PHE A 130 -3.08 13.53 -7.95
N ARG A 131 -4.25 13.43 -8.58
CA ARG A 131 -5.56 13.50 -7.96
C ARG A 131 -6.31 12.17 -8.15
N ALA A 132 -7.30 11.91 -7.29
CA ALA A 132 -8.08 10.67 -7.36
C ALA A 132 -8.91 10.57 -8.66
N ASP A 133 -9.33 11.71 -9.21
CA ASP A 133 -10.11 11.87 -10.43
C ASP A 133 -9.27 11.94 -11.71
N ASP A 134 -7.93 11.90 -11.62
CA ASP A 134 -7.07 11.81 -12.80
C ASP A 134 -7.34 10.50 -13.56
N ALA A 135 -7.33 10.58 -14.90
CA ALA A 135 -7.44 9.41 -15.74
C ALA A 135 -6.31 8.40 -15.42
N PRO A 136 -6.62 7.10 -15.27
CA PRO A 136 -5.61 6.08 -15.04
C PRO A 136 -4.56 6.05 -16.13
N ALA A 137 -3.27 6.00 -15.73
CA ALA A 137 -2.12 5.91 -16.63
C ALA A 137 -1.07 4.93 -16.09
N PRO A 138 -1.45 3.66 -15.80
CA PRO A 138 -0.53 2.67 -15.24
C PRO A 138 0.54 2.28 -16.25
N VAL A 139 1.79 2.12 -15.78
CA VAL A 139 2.96 1.85 -16.62
C VAL A 139 3.42 0.40 -16.52
N ASP A 140 3.22 -0.24 -15.38
CA ASP A 140 3.66 -1.62 -15.16
C ASP A 140 2.47 -2.60 -15.04
N PRO A 141 2.70 -3.92 -15.23
CA PRO A 141 1.64 -4.94 -15.15
C PRO A 141 0.87 -4.94 -13.83
N TYR A 142 1.52 -4.61 -12.72
CA TYR A 142 0.86 -4.47 -11.43
C TYR A 142 -0.13 -3.30 -11.42
N GLY A 143 0.31 -2.11 -11.85
CA GLY A 143 -0.55 -0.92 -11.96
C GLY A 143 -1.74 -1.17 -12.89
N VAL A 144 -1.50 -1.81 -14.05
CA VAL A 144 -2.57 -2.21 -15.00
C VAL A 144 -3.59 -3.11 -14.31
N SER A 145 -3.14 -4.17 -13.62
CA SER A 145 -4.05 -5.10 -12.93
C SER A 145 -4.85 -4.42 -11.82
N LYS A 146 -4.26 -3.43 -11.12
CA LYS A 146 -4.99 -2.65 -10.11
C LYS A 146 -6.05 -1.74 -10.73
N ALA A 147 -5.75 -1.08 -11.85
CA ALA A 147 -6.71 -0.26 -12.59
C ALA A 147 -7.89 -1.10 -13.09
N GLU A 148 -7.61 -2.24 -13.72
CA GLU A 148 -8.65 -3.18 -14.19
C GLU A 148 -9.52 -3.70 -13.03
N ALA A 149 -8.94 -3.98 -11.87
CA ALA A 149 -9.69 -4.38 -10.68
C ALA A 149 -10.59 -3.26 -10.15
N GLU A 150 -10.12 -2.00 -10.15
CA GLU A 150 -10.93 -0.85 -9.79
C GLU A 150 -12.16 -0.70 -10.70
N ASP A 151 -11.98 -0.80 -12.01
CA ASP A 151 -13.06 -0.66 -12.99
C ASP A 151 -14.09 -1.79 -12.85
N GLY A 152 -13.61 -3.03 -12.68
CA GLY A 152 -14.48 -4.18 -12.42
C GLY A 152 -15.25 -4.05 -11.10
N LEU A 153 -14.62 -3.53 -10.05
CA LEU A 153 -15.27 -3.29 -8.75
C LEU A 153 -16.33 -2.18 -8.84
N ARG A 154 -16.06 -1.09 -9.55
CA ARG A 154 -17.06 -0.02 -9.77
C ARG A 154 -18.29 -0.56 -10.50
N THR A 155 -18.07 -1.37 -11.55
CA THR A 155 -19.16 -2.01 -12.29
C THR A 155 -19.97 -2.95 -11.39
N LEU A 156 -19.29 -3.82 -10.63
CA LEU A 156 -19.97 -4.74 -9.69
C LEU A 156 -20.69 -3.98 -8.57
N GLY A 157 -20.10 -2.90 -8.07
CA GLY A 157 -20.73 -2.07 -7.04
C GLY A 157 -22.10 -1.54 -7.49
N LEU A 158 -22.17 -1.04 -8.72
CA LEU A 158 -23.44 -0.56 -9.32
C LEU A 158 -24.44 -1.69 -9.54
N LEU A 159 -23.99 -2.85 -10.04
CA LEU A 159 -24.87 -3.98 -10.34
C LEU A 159 -25.43 -4.68 -9.10
N LEU A 160 -24.64 -4.76 -8.03
CA LEU A 160 -24.95 -5.55 -6.84
C LEU A 160 -25.34 -4.70 -5.62
N GLY A 161 -25.37 -3.36 -5.75
CA GLY A 161 -25.62 -2.46 -4.63
C GLY A 161 -24.51 -2.48 -3.56
N LEU A 162 -23.27 -2.86 -3.93
CA LEU A 162 -22.13 -2.93 -3.04
C LEU A 162 -21.41 -1.58 -2.98
N GLU A 163 -21.28 -1.00 -1.80
CA GLU A 163 -20.54 0.25 -1.58
C GLU A 163 -19.04 0.02 -1.76
N VAL A 164 -18.51 0.31 -2.94
CA VAL A 164 -17.07 0.18 -3.23
C VAL A 164 -16.34 1.44 -2.80
N VAL A 165 -15.28 1.26 -2.00
CA VAL A 165 -14.35 2.32 -1.59
C VAL A 165 -12.95 1.93 -2.05
N ILE A 166 -12.28 2.79 -2.78
CA ILE A 166 -10.93 2.55 -3.32
C ILE A 166 -9.94 3.45 -2.60
N ILE A 167 -8.84 2.87 -2.12
CA ILE A 167 -7.73 3.63 -1.54
C ILE A 167 -6.50 3.37 -2.42
N ARG A 168 -5.88 4.43 -2.93
CA ARG A 168 -4.63 4.39 -3.70
C ARG A 168 -3.48 4.92 -2.84
N PRO A 169 -2.81 4.07 -2.04
CA PRO A 169 -1.66 4.51 -1.25
C PRO A 169 -0.46 4.80 -2.15
N VAL A 170 0.34 5.79 -1.74
CA VAL A 170 1.73 5.96 -2.18
C VAL A 170 2.63 4.92 -1.51
N LEU A 171 3.96 5.09 -1.56
CA LEU A 171 4.88 4.18 -0.89
C LEU A 171 4.61 4.15 0.62
N VAL A 172 4.20 2.97 1.12
CA VAL A 172 3.90 2.74 2.53
C VAL A 172 5.19 2.39 3.28
N TYR A 173 5.44 3.05 4.40
CA TYR A 173 6.56 2.74 5.29
C TYR A 173 6.06 2.62 6.74
N GLY A 174 6.81 1.91 7.58
CA GLY A 174 6.43 1.69 8.99
C GLY A 174 7.08 0.46 9.58
N PRO A 175 6.75 0.11 10.83
CA PRO A 175 7.22 -1.11 11.48
C PRO A 175 6.89 -2.34 10.63
N GLY A 176 7.92 -3.11 10.29
CA GLY A 176 7.70 -4.30 9.47
C GLY A 176 7.85 -4.12 7.97
N VAL A 177 8.14 -2.91 7.48
CA VAL A 177 8.42 -2.65 6.06
C VAL A 177 9.51 -3.58 5.52
N LYS A 178 9.37 -3.97 4.25
CA LYS A 178 10.27 -4.90 3.56
C LYS A 178 10.88 -4.26 2.31
N ALA A 179 11.64 -5.04 1.57
CA ALA A 179 12.21 -4.71 0.26
C ALA A 179 13.05 -3.42 0.25
N ASN A 180 12.83 -2.52 -0.71
CA ASN A 180 13.70 -1.37 -0.97
C ASN A 180 13.79 -0.38 0.20
N PHE A 181 12.70 -0.16 0.94
CA PHE A 181 12.72 0.76 2.08
C PHE A 181 13.54 0.18 3.24
N ASP A 182 13.39 -1.11 3.52
CA ASP A 182 14.20 -1.82 4.52
C ASP A 182 15.69 -1.84 4.12
N ALA A 183 16.00 -2.09 2.85
CA ALA A 183 17.38 -2.01 2.34
C ALA A 183 17.98 -0.60 2.51
N MET A 184 17.20 0.44 2.21
CA MET A 184 17.60 1.84 2.40
C MET A 184 17.91 2.15 3.87
N LEU A 185 17.05 1.71 4.79
CA LEU A 185 17.30 1.87 6.24
C LEU A 185 18.59 1.17 6.68
N ARG A 186 18.83 -0.04 6.19
CA ARG A 186 20.06 -0.79 6.49
C ARG A 186 21.32 -0.09 5.97
N TRP A 187 21.29 0.50 4.78
CA TRP A 187 22.42 1.26 4.23
C TRP A 187 22.74 2.48 5.08
N VAL A 188 21.70 3.23 5.47
CA VAL A 188 21.86 4.38 6.37
C VAL A 188 22.44 3.93 7.71
N GLN A 189 21.91 2.87 8.30
CA GLN A 189 22.37 2.33 9.59
C GLN A 189 23.85 1.88 9.56
N ARG A 190 24.29 1.30 8.42
CA ARG A 190 25.68 0.86 8.22
C ARG A 190 26.62 2.01 7.86
N GLY A 191 26.12 3.22 7.72
CA GLY A 191 26.89 4.39 7.31
C GLY A 191 27.45 4.29 5.88
N VAL A 192 26.79 3.53 5.00
CA VAL A 192 27.18 3.41 3.59
C VAL A 192 27.08 4.78 2.92
N PRO A 193 28.16 5.26 2.24
CA PRO A 193 28.05 6.49 1.45
C PRO A 193 27.05 6.34 0.30
N LEU A 194 26.07 7.24 0.23
CA LEU A 194 25.02 7.21 -0.78
C LEU A 194 25.10 8.45 -1.68
N PRO A 195 25.02 8.32 -3.00
CA PRO A 195 25.29 9.41 -3.94
C PRO A 195 24.07 10.33 -4.16
N PHE A 196 23.32 10.67 -3.11
CA PHE A 196 22.03 11.35 -3.24
C PHE A 196 21.98 12.76 -2.63
N ALA A 197 23.12 13.37 -2.24
CA ALA A 197 23.11 14.69 -1.58
C ALA A 197 22.48 15.80 -2.43
N LEU A 198 22.59 15.72 -3.75
CA LEU A 198 22.08 16.72 -4.71
C LEU A 198 20.66 16.38 -5.24
N VAL A 199 20.03 15.31 -4.76
CA VAL A 199 18.68 14.92 -5.21
C VAL A 199 17.65 15.81 -4.51
N ARG A 200 16.90 16.60 -5.29
CA ARG A 200 15.89 17.58 -4.84
C ARG A 200 14.49 17.25 -5.35
N ASN A 201 14.22 15.98 -5.59
CA ASN A 201 12.90 15.51 -5.99
C ASN A 201 11.86 15.68 -4.86
N CYS A 202 10.58 15.61 -5.19
CA CYS A 202 9.47 15.65 -4.24
C CYS A 202 8.69 14.33 -4.28
N ARG A 203 8.58 13.68 -3.13
CA ARG A 203 7.88 12.40 -3.02
C ARG A 203 6.93 12.38 -1.85
N SER A 204 5.69 12.04 -2.14
CA SER A 204 4.71 11.68 -1.13
C SER A 204 4.97 10.25 -0.64
N LEU A 205 4.93 10.07 0.67
CA LEU A 205 4.97 8.77 1.35
C LEU A 205 3.79 8.68 2.32
N VAL A 206 3.47 7.48 2.78
CA VAL A 206 2.45 7.28 3.81
C VAL A 206 2.96 6.32 4.89
N ALA A 207 2.88 6.78 6.14
CA ALA A 207 3.09 5.92 7.29
C ALA A 207 2.02 4.84 7.36
N LEU A 208 2.41 3.63 7.76
CA LEU A 208 1.49 2.50 7.92
C LEU A 208 0.31 2.87 8.83
N ASP A 209 0.57 3.57 9.93
CA ASP A 209 -0.47 3.98 10.89
C ASP A 209 -1.47 4.98 10.25
N ASN A 210 -1.01 5.91 9.41
CA ASN A 210 -1.87 6.83 8.68
C ASN A 210 -2.76 6.10 7.66
N LEU A 211 -2.18 5.14 6.92
CA LEU A 211 -2.97 4.31 6.00
C LEU A 211 -4.01 3.46 6.73
N VAL A 212 -3.63 2.82 7.83
CA VAL A 212 -4.52 1.98 8.65
C VAL A 212 -5.65 2.81 9.26
N ASP A 213 -5.35 4.02 9.74
CA ASP A 213 -6.38 4.91 10.29
C ASP A 213 -7.36 5.39 9.21
N LEU A 214 -6.88 5.70 7.98
CA LEU A 214 -7.78 5.99 6.86
C LEU A 214 -8.66 4.78 6.52
N VAL A 215 -8.10 3.56 6.50
CA VAL A 215 -8.89 2.34 6.29
C VAL A 215 -9.97 2.22 7.35
N ARG A 216 -9.65 2.43 8.63
CA ARG A 216 -10.60 2.43 9.74
C ARG A 216 -11.71 3.49 9.55
N CYS A 217 -11.33 4.70 9.14
CA CYS A 217 -12.27 5.78 8.86
C CYS A 217 -13.29 5.38 7.77
N VAL A 218 -12.83 4.91 6.61
CA VAL A 218 -13.70 4.63 5.46
C VAL A 218 -14.60 3.40 5.63
N ILE A 219 -14.33 2.52 6.60
CA ILE A 219 -15.18 1.35 6.89
C ILE A 219 -16.60 1.78 7.23
N THR A 220 -16.77 2.89 7.95
CA THR A 220 -18.09 3.35 8.45
C THR A 220 -18.47 4.72 7.92
N HIS A 221 -17.55 5.51 7.40
CA HIS A 221 -17.84 6.89 7.00
C HIS A 221 -18.83 6.95 5.82
N PRO A 222 -19.96 7.68 5.95
CA PRO A 222 -21.00 7.69 4.92
C PRO A 222 -20.52 8.32 3.59
N ALA A 223 -19.70 9.36 3.64
CA ALA A 223 -19.16 10.01 2.44
C ALA A 223 -18.07 9.21 1.72
N ALA A 224 -17.73 8.00 2.20
CA ALA A 224 -16.73 7.15 1.55
C ALA A 224 -17.32 6.30 0.42
N GLN A 225 -18.64 6.09 0.39
CA GLN A 225 -19.32 5.27 -0.60
C GLN A 225 -19.03 5.72 -2.04
N GLY A 226 -18.61 4.79 -2.90
CA GLY A 226 -18.34 5.02 -4.32
C GLY A 226 -17.12 5.87 -4.61
N GLN A 227 -16.29 6.20 -3.59
CA GLN A 227 -15.19 7.13 -3.72
C GLN A 227 -13.83 6.44 -3.89
N THR A 228 -12.92 7.18 -4.52
CA THR A 228 -11.50 6.85 -4.58
C THR A 228 -10.72 7.88 -3.76
N PHE A 229 -9.86 7.41 -2.86
CA PHE A 229 -9.04 8.25 -1.99
C PHE A 229 -7.56 8.06 -2.27
N LEU A 230 -6.84 9.16 -2.45
CA LEU A 230 -5.38 9.16 -2.37
C LEU A 230 -4.98 9.38 -0.91
N VAL A 231 -3.86 8.77 -0.50
CA VAL A 231 -3.37 8.87 0.88
C VAL A 231 -1.86 9.06 0.92
N SER A 232 -1.43 10.05 1.71
CA SER A 232 -0.04 10.32 2.07
C SER A 232 0.01 10.97 3.46
N ASP A 233 1.23 11.17 3.99
CA ASP A 233 1.43 11.89 5.24
C ASP A 233 1.18 13.42 5.09
N GLY A 234 1.10 13.92 3.84
CA GLY A 234 1.00 15.35 3.57
C GLY A 234 2.33 16.12 3.82
N ASP A 235 3.43 15.40 3.93
CA ASP A 235 4.79 15.93 4.11
C ASP A 235 5.68 15.33 3.02
N ASP A 236 5.76 16.02 1.89
CA ASP A 236 6.55 15.58 0.74
C ASP A 236 8.03 15.85 0.96
N VAL A 237 8.87 14.86 0.67
CA VAL A 237 10.31 14.93 0.93
C VAL A 237 11.13 14.53 -0.29
N SER A 238 12.34 15.10 -0.39
CA SER A 238 13.33 14.59 -1.34
C SER A 238 13.95 13.28 -0.82
N THR A 239 14.49 12.47 -1.73
CA THR A 239 15.25 11.28 -1.36
C THR A 239 16.41 11.61 -0.42
N ALA A 240 17.08 12.75 -0.63
CA ALA A 240 18.15 13.21 0.26
C ALA A 240 17.61 13.52 1.67
N GLU A 241 16.49 14.23 1.77
CA GLU A 241 15.89 14.56 3.06
C GLU A 241 15.32 13.32 3.76
N LEU A 242 14.68 12.42 3.04
CA LEU A 242 14.21 11.15 3.58
C LEU A 242 15.37 10.36 4.24
N LEU A 243 16.52 10.27 3.56
CA LEU A 243 17.70 9.59 4.10
C LEU A 243 18.23 10.28 5.37
N ARG A 244 18.22 11.63 5.41
CA ARG A 244 18.60 12.38 6.61
C ARG A 244 17.61 12.13 7.77
N ARG A 245 16.30 12.12 7.49
CA ARG A 245 15.27 11.83 8.50
C ARG A 245 15.38 10.40 9.01
N CYS A 246 15.64 9.42 8.12
CA CYS A 246 15.92 8.03 8.53
C CYS A 246 17.15 7.94 9.44
N ALA A 247 18.22 8.65 9.10
CA ALA A 247 19.44 8.66 9.93
C ALA A 247 19.16 9.27 11.32
N ARG A 248 18.44 10.39 11.39
CA ARG A 248 18.03 10.99 12.67
C ARG A 248 17.19 10.03 13.51
N ALA A 249 16.23 9.33 12.89
CA ALA A 249 15.38 8.35 13.58
C ALA A 249 16.18 7.13 14.13
N MET A 250 17.36 6.88 13.58
CA MET A 250 18.27 5.80 13.99
C MET A 250 19.45 6.28 14.85
N ASP A 251 19.46 7.54 15.28
CA ASP A 251 20.57 8.16 16.02
C ASP A 251 21.93 8.00 15.30
N THR A 252 21.93 8.18 13.98
CA THR A 252 23.13 8.06 13.14
C THR A 252 23.22 9.22 12.13
N LYS A 253 24.29 9.27 11.36
CA LYS A 253 24.51 10.28 10.32
C LYS A 253 24.37 9.68 8.93
N ALA A 254 23.54 10.29 8.08
CA ALA A 254 23.48 9.93 6.65
C ALA A 254 24.76 10.42 5.95
N ARG A 255 25.53 9.53 5.37
CA ARG A 255 26.70 9.86 4.55
C ARG A 255 26.25 10.06 3.11
N LEU A 256 25.91 11.30 2.73
CA LEU A 256 25.43 11.62 1.40
C LEU A 256 26.53 12.30 0.58
N LEU A 257 26.84 11.74 -0.58
CA LEU A 257 27.83 12.28 -1.51
C LEU A 257 27.14 13.17 -2.56
N PRO A 258 27.73 14.32 -2.92
CA PRO A 258 27.18 15.26 -3.90
C PRO A 258 27.49 14.82 -5.34
N VAL A 259 26.76 13.82 -5.85
CA VAL A 259 26.89 13.34 -7.23
C VAL A 259 25.86 14.05 -8.11
N PRO A 260 26.25 14.63 -9.25
CA PRO A 260 25.32 15.28 -10.18
C PRO A 260 24.25 14.31 -10.68
N LEU A 261 23.01 14.80 -10.79
CA LEU A 261 21.84 14.00 -11.16
C LEU A 261 21.98 13.33 -12.53
N ALA A 262 22.64 14.03 -13.49
CA ALA A 262 22.94 13.50 -14.83
C ALA A 262 23.79 12.22 -14.75
N LEU A 263 24.86 12.23 -13.93
CA LEU A 263 25.72 11.05 -13.74
C LEU A 263 24.95 9.89 -13.12
N LEU A 264 24.09 10.15 -12.13
CA LEU A 264 23.25 9.11 -11.52
C LEU A 264 22.29 8.48 -12.54
N ARG A 265 21.65 9.30 -13.36
CA ARG A 265 20.72 8.82 -14.40
C ARG A 265 21.44 8.02 -15.49
N THR A 266 22.59 8.53 -15.97
CA THR A 266 23.40 7.84 -16.99
C THR A 266 23.95 6.52 -16.46
N GLY A 267 24.57 6.51 -15.28
CA GLY A 267 25.07 5.29 -14.66
C GLY A 267 23.98 4.24 -14.43
N ALA A 268 22.81 4.66 -13.96
CA ALA A 268 21.68 3.75 -13.78
C ALA A 268 21.17 3.16 -15.11
N ARG A 269 21.15 3.95 -16.19
CA ARG A 269 20.78 3.46 -17.52
C ARG A 269 21.77 2.43 -18.04
N LEU A 270 23.08 2.71 -17.94
CA LEU A 270 24.14 1.79 -18.36
C LEU A 270 24.10 0.46 -17.59
N LEU A 271 23.68 0.49 -16.33
CA LEU A 271 23.52 -0.71 -15.48
C LEU A 271 22.15 -1.39 -15.62
N GLY A 272 21.30 -1.00 -16.57
CA GLY A 272 19.95 -1.55 -16.74
C GLY A 272 18.99 -1.25 -15.57
N ARG A 273 19.32 -0.27 -14.70
CA ARG A 273 18.55 0.07 -13.49
C ARG A 273 17.73 1.36 -13.63
N GLY A 274 17.33 1.72 -14.84
CA GLY A 274 16.59 2.96 -15.13
C GLY A 274 15.30 3.10 -14.30
N ALA A 275 14.51 2.04 -14.16
CA ALA A 275 13.30 2.06 -13.36
C ALA A 275 13.57 2.29 -11.85
N ALA A 276 14.66 1.72 -11.31
CA ALA A 276 15.05 1.98 -9.93
C ALA A 276 15.52 3.42 -9.73
N ALA A 277 16.26 3.96 -10.69
CA ALA A 277 16.67 5.36 -10.69
C ALA A 277 15.45 6.30 -10.73
N GLN A 278 14.48 6.03 -11.61
CA GLN A 278 13.24 6.84 -11.67
C GLN A 278 12.52 6.89 -10.32
N ARG A 279 12.45 5.78 -9.60
CA ARG A 279 11.83 5.71 -8.26
C ARG A 279 12.60 6.51 -7.19
N LEU A 280 13.91 6.65 -7.31
CA LEU A 280 14.75 7.37 -6.34
C LEU A 280 14.97 8.85 -6.72
N LEU A 281 14.96 9.16 -8.00
CA LEU A 281 15.36 10.47 -8.53
C LEU A 281 14.18 11.27 -9.10
N GLY A 282 13.04 10.64 -9.33
CA GLY A 282 11.84 11.26 -9.90
C GLY A 282 10.87 11.73 -8.82
N ASP A 283 10.00 12.67 -9.20
CA ASP A 283 8.91 13.17 -8.36
C ASP A 283 7.72 12.22 -8.42
N LEU A 284 7.04 12.08 -7.30
CA LEU A 284 5.74 11.46 -7.21
C LEU A 284 4.98 12.07 -6.04
N GLN A 285 4.08 12.98 -6.35
CA GLN A 285 3.28 13.72 -5.37
C GLN A 285 1.80 13.42 -5.53
N VAL A 286 1.05 13.46 -4.45
CA VAL A 286 -0.40 13.28 -4.44
C VAL A 286 -1.09 14.41 -3.69
N ASP A 287 -2.22 14.85 -4.22
CA ASP A 287 -3.11 15.79 -3.56
C ASP A 287 -4.11 15.01 -2.69
N ILE A 288 -3.97 15.12 -1.37
CA ILE A 288 -4.88 14.51 -0.40
C ILE A 288 -5.94 15.49 0.14
N SER A 289 -5.99 16.73 -0.37
CA SER A 289 -6.99 17.71 0.07
C SER A 289 -8.42 17.20 -0.11
N PRO A 290 -8.79 16.55 -1.25
CA PRO A 290 -10.13 15.99 -1.39
C PRO A 290 -10.44 14.86 -0.38
N THR A 291 -9.43 14.07 0.02
CA THR A 291 -9.58 13.05 1.06
C THR A 291 -9.87 13.70 2.42
N ARG A 292 -9.12 14.75 2.77
CA ARG A 292 -9.29 15.52 4.01
C ARG A 292 -10.66 16.18 4.07
N GLU A 293 -11.04 16.88 3.04
CA GLU A 293 -12.31 17.63 2.97
C GLU A 293 -13.52 16.70 3.06
N ARG A 294 -13.50 15.61 2.29
CA ARG A 294 -14.66 14.70 2.22
C ARG A 294 -14.86 13.87 3.49
N LEU A 295 -13.79 13.46 4.13
CA LEU A 295 -13.83 12.58 5.29
C LEU A 295 -13.58 13.30 6.63
N GLY A 296 -13.20 14.58 6.62
CA GLY A 296 -12.69 15.24 7.82
C GLY A 296 -11.43 14.55 8.39
N TRP A 297 -10.74 13.76 7.56
CA TRP A 297 -9.60 12.94 7.99
C TRP A 297 -8.27 13.68 7.82
N THR A 298 -7.38 13.50 8.77
CA THR A 298 -5.98 13.98 8.70
C THR A 298 -5.04 12.88 9.16
N PRO A 299 -3.79 12.84 8.65
CA PRO A 299 -2.78 11.92 9.15
C PRO A 299 -2.62 12.00 10.67
N VAL A 300 -2.61 10.83 11.33
CA VAL A 300 -2.61 10.72 12.81
C VAL A 300 -1.21 10.64 13.40
N VAL A 301 -0.20 10.36 12.57
CA VAL A 301 1.21 10.36 12.97
C VAL A 301 2.03 11.20 12.01
N THR A 302 3.06 11.88 12.56
CA THR A 302 4.02 12.63 11.74
C THR A 302 5.08 11.69 11.13
N MET A 303 5.71 12.10 10.01
CA MET A 303 6.80 11.32 9.41
C MET A 303 7.98 11.09 10.39
N PRO A 304 8.45 12.04 11.19
CA PRO A 304 9.48 11.78 12.19
C PRO A 304 9.09 10.71 13.21
N ASP A 305 7.85 10.70 13.69
CA ASP A 305 7.36 9.71 14.65
C ASP A 305 7.30 8.32 14.04
N ALA A 306 6.70 8.20 12.85
CA ALA A 306 6.58 6.95 12.12
C ALA A 306 7.97 6.36 11.76
N LEU A 307 8.93 7.21 11.40
CA LEU A 307 10.31 6.77 11.15
C LEU A 307 11.00 6.28 12.43
N ARG A 308 10.78 6.92 13.60
CA ARG A 308 11.29 6.44 14.89
C ARG A 308 10.72 5.05 15.22
N GLN A 309 9.42 4.85 15.09
CA GLN A 309 8.79 3.53 15.30
C GLN A 309 9.37 2.47 14.35
N THR A 310 9.57 2.84 13.07
CA THR A 310 10.16 1.96 12.07
C THR A 310 11.60 1.56 12.43
N ALA A 311 12.42 2.53 12.89
CA ALA A 311 13.78 2.29 13.32
C ALA A 311 13.84 1.40 14.58
N MET A 312 12.95 1.60 15.54
CA MET A 312 12.85 0.76 16.75
C MET A 312 12.50 -0.69 16.38
N ALA A 313 11.54 -0.91 15.50
CA ALA A 313 11.16 -2.23 15.02
C ALA A 313 12.30 -2.93 14.25
N LEU A 314 13.09 -2.18 13.47
CA LEU A 314 14.27 -2.71 12.79
C LEU A 314 15.36 -3.16 13.77
N ARG A 315 15.58 -2.40 14.86
CA ARG A 315 16.50 -2.77 15.94
C ARG A 315 16.04 -4.03 16.70
N ALA A 316 14.75 -4.12 17.02
CA ALA A 316 14.18 -5.27 17.74
C ALA A 316 14.31 -6.59 16.98
N ARG A 317 14.19 -6.59 15.65
CA ARG A 317 14.39 -7.78 14.79
C ARG A 317 15.83 -8.32 14.78
N ARG A 318 16.80 -7.59 15.31
CA ARG A 318 18.22 -7.96 15.32
C ARG A 318 18.74 -8.39 16.68
N ARG A 319 17.93 -8.28 17.71
CA ARG A 319 18.26 -8.89 19.00
C ARG A 319 17.96 -10.38 18.88
N PRO A 320 18.99 -11.26 19.07
CA PRO A 320 18.81 -12.71 18.97
C PRO A 320 17.80 -13.21 19.98
#